data_8b38e6fe8958a98996f11dc3516df256
#
_entry.id   8b38e6fe8958a98996f11dc3516df256
#
_cell.length_a   1.000
_cell.length_b   1.000
_cell.length_c   1.000
_cell.angle_alpha   90.00
_cell.angle_beta   90.00
_cell.angle_gamma   90.00
#
_symmetry.space_group_name_H-M   'P 1'
#
loop_
_entity.id
_entity.type
_entity.pdbx_description
1 polymer ?
#
loop_
_entity_poly.entity_id
_entity_poly.type
_entity_poly.pdbx_seq_one_letter_code
_entity_poly.pdbx_strand_id
1 'polypeptide(L)'
;MMRSIARICVALCLAAPALGSAASFDCAKAATKVEKLVCADAALSAQDETLAAVYRQAASLTPGGSEPKQSQRAWLKRRNACTDAGCIAAAYQTRIAELADAIGQDLGVEAIAGSYVRQDPAFTSEHEPAAIRVRALADGRVAINGDASWVGNAETGNVHIGTIEGEYELRAGVIEYRDGDDEWACVLTLRFRRDALDVDEPRPTCGGANVSFAGHYVRE
;
A
#
# COMPACT_ATOMS: atom_id res chain seq x y z
N MET A 1 -50.65 39.45 -31.84
CA MET A 1 -50.15 39.49 -30.45
C MET A 1 -49.59 38.12 -30.08
N MET A 2 -48.29 37.91 -30.26
CA MET A 2 -47.59 36.65 -29.93
C MET A 2 -46.80 36.88 -28.63
N ARG A 3 -47.13 36.13 -27.58
CA ARG A 3 -46.44 36.16 -26.30
C ARG A 3 -45.30 35.08 -26.33
N SER A 4 -44.04 35.52 -26.40
CA SER A 4 -42.87 34.67 -26.20
C SER A 4 -42.76 34.26 -24.73
N ILE A 5 -42.76 32.95 -24.48
CA ILE A 5 -42.47 32.35 -23.19
C ILE A 5 -41.00 32.02 -23.15
N ALA A 6 -40.19 32.77 -22.40
CA ALA A 6 -38.79 32.48 -22.14
C ALA A 6 -38.69 31.29 -21.14
N ARG A 7 -38.10 30.18 -21.58
CA ARG A 7 -37.79 29.05 -20.71
C ARG A 7 -36.43 29.32 -20.02
N ILE A 8 -36.49 29.53 -18.73
CA ILE A 8 -35.30 29.61 -17.88
C ILE A 8 -34.88 28.18 -17.56
N CYS A 9 -33.74 27.73 -18.15
CA CYS A 9 -33.06 26.49 -17.77
C CYS A 9 -32.24 26.78 -16.49
N VAL A 10 -32.72 26.32 -15.35
CA VAL A 10 -31.92 26.27 -14.12
C VAL A 10 -30.97 25.08 -14.22
N ALA A 11 -29.68 25.34 -14.46
CA ALA A 11 -28.64 24.33 -14.40
C ALA A 11 -28.39 23.97 -12.93
N LEU A 12 -28.85 22.80 -12.51
CA LEU A 12 -28.58 22.24 -11.19
C LEU A 12 -27.14 21.67 -11.21
N CYS A 13 -26.16 22.43 -10.72
CA CYS A 13 -24.80 21.92 -10.47
C CYS A 13 -24.88 20.90 -9.34
N LEU A 14 -24.89 19.61 -9.69
CA LEU A 14 -24.62 18.50 -8.77
C LEU A 14 -23.14 18.55 -8.37
N ALA A 15 -22.84 19.18 -7.24
CA ALA A 15 -21.54 19.04 -6.60
C ALA A 15 -21.44 17.58 -6.13
N ALA A 16 -20.66 16.76 -6.84
CA ALA A 16 -20.28 15.45 -6.36
C ALA A 16 -19.50 15.63 -5.05
N PRO A 17 -19.83 14.90 -3.96
CA PRO A 17 -19.00 14.92 -2.77
C PRO A 17 -17.64 14.36 -3.19
N ALA A 18 -16.57 15.15 -3.08
CA ALA A 18 -15.22 14.66 -3.10
C ALA A 18 -15.16 13.59 -1.99
N LEU A 19 -14.79 12.34 -2.35
CA LEU A 19 -14.40 11.33 -1.38
C LEU A 19 -13.13 11.87 -0.72
N GLY A 20 -13.32 12.72 0.28
CA GLY A 20 -12.25 13.23 1.11
C GLY A 20 -11.60 12.04 1.80
N SER A 21 -10.29 11.86 1.60
CA SER A 21 -9.50 10.96 2.41
C SER A 21 -9.82 11.27 3.87
N ALA A 22 -10.34 10.33 4.61
CA ALA A 22 -10.64 10.52 6.03
C ALA A 22 -9.32 10.36 6.79
N ALA A 23 -9.04 11.21 7.78
CA ALA A 23 -7.90 11.01 8.68
C ALA A 23 -7.95 9.62 9.34
N SER A 24 -6.83 9.11 9.81
CA SER A 24 -6.71 7.78 10.47
C SER A 24 -7.51 7.68 11.78
N PHE A 25 -8.13 8.77 12.21
CA PHE A 25 -8.98 8.89 13.39
C PHE A 25 -10.34 9.52 13.04
N ASP A 26 -11.31 9.32 13.92
CA ASP A 26 -12.67 9.85 13.75
C ASP A 26 -12.70 11.38 13.93
N CYS A 27 -12.88 12.11 12.83
CA CYS A 27 -12.93 13.57 12.82
C CYS A 27 -14.08 14.16 13.63
N ALA A 28 -15.15 13.41 13.88
CA ALA A 28 -16.22 13.86 14.77
C ALA A 28 -15.75 13.95 16.24
N LYS A 29 -14.65 13.28 16.58
CA LYS A 29 -14.02 13.28 17.91
C LYS A 29 -12.80 14.19 18.00
N ALA A 30 -12.46 14.95 16.96
CA ALA A 30 -11.34 15.87 16.96
C ALA A 30 -11.46 16.92 18.07
N ALA A 31 -10.63 16.81 19.11
CA ALA A 31 -10.68 17.65 20.30
C ALA A 31 -9.68 18.81 20.23
N THR A 32 -8.46 18.55 19.74
CA THR A 32 -7.38 19.54 19.72
C THR A 32 -7.45 20.43 18.46
N LYS A 33 -6.79 21.58 18.52
CA LYS A 33 -6.66 22.48 17.37
C LYS A 33 -6.00 21.79 16.18
N VAL A 34 -4.97 20.98 16.43
CA VAL A 34 -4.24 20.25 15.40
C VAL A 34 -5.12 19.18 14.75
N GLU A 35 -5.87 18.40 15.51
CA GLU A 35 -6.80 17.40 14.97
C GLU A 35 -7.86 18.05 14.08
N LYS A 36 -8.40 19.20 14.50
CA LYS A 36 -9.36 19.96 13.68
C LYS A 36 -8.75 20.47 12.37
N LEU A 37 -7.47 20.91 12.39
CA LEU A 37 -6.76 21.31 11.18
C LEU A 37 -6.52 20.11 10.26
N VAL A 38 -6.11 18.95 10.79
CA VAL A 38 -5.94 17.72 10.02
C VAL A 38 -7.25 17.32 9.35
N CYS A 39 -8.37 17.37 10.06
CA CYS A 39 -9.67 17.03 9.50
C CYS A 39 -10.21 18.03 8.48
N ALA A 40 -9.82 19.30 8.58
CA ALA A 40 -10.25 20.35 7.66
C ALA A 40 -9.44 20.43 6.37
N ASP A 41 -8.27 19.82 6.33
CA ASP A 41 -7.33 19.86 5.19
C ASP A 41 -7.14 18.46 4.63
N ALA A 42 -7.55 18.25 3.37
CA ALA A 42 -7.49 16.95 2.71
C ALA A 42 -6.05 16.43 2.55
N ALA A 43 -5.05 17.32 2.36
CA ALA A 43 -3.66 16.92 2.24
C ALA A 43 -3.10 16.47 3.60
N LEU A 44 -3.44 17.14 4.70
CA LEU A 44 -3.08 16.71 6.05
C LEU A 44 -3.77 15.40 6.43
N SER A 45 -5.04 15.21 6.07
CA SER A 45 -5.75 13.95 6.27
C SER A 45 -5.05 12.79 5.55
N ALA A 46 -4.65 12.97 4.28
CA ALA A 46 -3.93 11.96 3.52
C ALA A 46 -2.55 11.63 4.12
N GLN A 47 -1.83 12.64 4.64
CA GLN A 47 -0.56 12.42 5.35
C GLN A 47 -0.77 11.66 6.67
N ASP A 48 -1.85 11.91 7.39
CA ASP A 48 -2.20 11.20 8.62
C ASP A 48 -2.49 9.71 8.35
N GLU A 49 -3.23 9.40 7.29
CA GLU A 49 -3.45 8.01 6.84
C GLU A 49 -2.15 7.32 6.45
N THR A 50 -1.30 8.01 5.67
CA THR A 50 0.02 7.50 5.26
C THR A 50 0.87 7.19 6.48
N LEU A 51 0.94 8.13 7.44
CA LEU A 51 1.68 7.90 8.69
C LEU A 51 1.14 6.71 9.47
N ALA A 52 -0.18 6.57 9.57
CA ALA A 52 -0.79 5.45 10.28
C ALA A 52 -0.45 4.10 9.64
N ALA A 53 -0.38 4.03 8.30
CA ALA A 53 0.01 2.82 7.58
C ALA A 53 1.48 2.48 7.85
N VAL A 54 2.40 3.43 7.66
CA VAL A 54 3.84 3.25 7.88
C VAL A 54 4.13 2.91 9.35
N TYR A 55 3.44 3.55 10.30
CA TYR A 55 3.60 3.24 11.72
C TYR A 55 3.18 1.81 12.06
N ARG A 56 2.06 1.32 11.50
CA ARG A 56 1.64 -0.08 11.69
C ARG A 56 2.69 -1.05 11.17
N GLN A 57 3.28 -0.77 10.01
CA GLN A 57 4.34 -1.58 9.44
C GLN A 57 5.58 -1.57 10.34
N ALA A 58 6.09 -0.41 10.73
CA ALA A 58 7.23 -0.29 11.64
C ALA A 58 6.98 -1.04 12.97
N ALA A 59 5.78 -0.91 13.53
CA ALA A 59 5.40 -1.60 14.77
C ALA A 59 5.34 -3.12 14.64
N SER A 60 5.02 -3.65 13.44
CA SER A 60 4.99 -5.10 13.18
C SER A 60 6.39 -5.73 13.10
N LEU A 61 7.42 -4.93 12.77
CA LEU A 61 8.81 -5.40 12.70
C LEU A 61 9.46 -5.53 14.08
N THR A 62 8.90 -4.89 15.10
CA THR A 62 9.42 -4.91 16.48
C THR A 62 8.37 -5.49 17.46
N PRO A 63 8.03 -6.79 17.37
CA PRO A 63 7.05 -7.40 18.27
C PRO A 63 7.50 -7.27 19.73
N GLY A 64 6.66 -6.66 20.56
CA GLY A 64 6.97 -6.43 21.98
C GLY A 64 7.89 -5.24 22.26
N GLY A 65 8.43 -4.58 21.22
CA GLY A 65 9.29 -3.40 21.36
C GLY A 65 8.54 -2.18 21.89
N SER A 66 9.12 -1.50 22.87
CA SER A 66 8.58 -0.25 23.40
C SER A 66 8.97 0.98 22.56
N GLU A 67 10.01 0.84 21.73
CA GLU A 67 10.64 1.94 21.01
C GLU A 67 9.69 2.62 20.01
N PRO A 68 8.99 1.93 19.08
CA PRO A 68 8.07 2.62 18.18
C PRO A 68 6.97 3.38 18.91
N LYS A 69 6.50 2.87 20.05
CA LYS A 69 5.47 3.53 20.86
C LYS A 69 5.98 4.77 21.57
N GLN A 70 7.22 4.73 22.08
CA GLN A 70 7.84 5.89 22.77
C GLN A 70 8.15 7.01 21.77
N SER A 71 8.79 6.69 20.65
CA SER A 71 9.10 7.65 19.61
C SER A 71 7.84 8.28 19.01
N GLN A 72 6.77 7.51 18.84
CA GLN A 72 5.48 8.00 18.37
C GLN A 72 4.85 8.98 19.39
N ARG A 73 4.90 8.69 20.70
CA ARG A 73 4.41 9.61 21.72
C ARG A 73 5.21 10.93 21.74
N ALA A 74 6.53 10.86 21.59
CA ALA A 74 7.38 12.05 21.52
C ALA A 74 7.05 12.87 20.26
N TRP A 75 6.87 12.22 19.12
CA TRP A 75 6.43 12.87 17.87
C TRP A 75 5.08 13.56 18.03
N LEU A 76 4.07 12.89 18.61
CA LEU A 76 2.74 13.47 18.85
C LEU A 76 2.82 14.76 19.66
N LYS A 77 3.68 14.82 20.69
CA LYS A 77 3.90 16.06 21.45
C LYS A 77 4.44 17.18 20.56
N ARG A 78 5.41 16.89 19.68
CA ARG A 78 5.98 17.88 18.74
C ARG A 78 4.92 18.35 17.74
N ARG A 79 4.20 17.42 17.09
CA ARG A 79 3.11 17.74 16.14
C ARG A 79 2.05 18.62 16.81
N ASN A 80 1.63 18.29 18.03
CA ASN A 80 0.59 19.04 18.73
C ASN A 80 1.01 20.42 19.21
N ALA A 81 2.30 20.75 19.17
CA ALA A 81 2.82 22.11 19.40
C ALA A 81 2.72 23.00 18.16
N CYS A 82 2.40 22.45 16.99
CA CYS A 82 2.21 23.22 15.75
C CYS A 82 1.00 24.16 15.85
N THR A 83 1.13 25.34 15.26
CA THR A 83 0.07 26.37 15.24
C THR A 83 -0.61 26.54 13.90
N ASP A 84 -0.04 26.00 12.82
CA ASP A 84 -0.51 26.12 11.44
C ASP A 84 -0.33 24.82 10.64
N ALA A 85 -0.96 24.77 9.47
CA ALA A 85 -0.96 23.61 8.59
C ALA A 85 0.44 23.27 8.04
N GLY A 86 1.28 24.26 7.74
CA GLY A 86 2.63 24.05 7.22
C GLY A 86 3.54 23.33 8.21
N CYS A 87 3.51 23.75 9.48
CA CYS A 87 4.20 23.06 10.57
C CYS A 87 3.72 21.62 10.73
N ILE A 88 2.40 21.39 10.68
CA ILE A 88 1.81 20.05 10.80
C ILE A 88 2.28 19.18 9.62
N ALA A 89 2.21 19.68 8.38
CA ALA A 89 2.63 18.96 7.19
C ALA A 89 4.12 18.55 7.27
N ALA A 90 4.99 19.47 7.68
CA ALA A 90 6.41 19.17 7.86
C ALA A 90 6.64 18.10 8.93
N ALA A 91 5.89 18.15 10.05
CA ALA A 91 5.98 17.13 11.10
C ALA A 91 5.56 15.74 10.60
N TYR A 92 4.52 15.65 9.76
CA TYR A 92 4.10 14.39 9.12
C TYR A 92 5.18 13.88 8.16
N GLN A 93 5.67 14.72 7.25
CA GLN A 93 6.67 14.33 6.26
C GLN A 93 7.93 13.78 6.93
N THR A 94 8.45 14.49 7.93
CA THR A 94 9.63 14.06 8.69
C THR A 94 9.37 12.70 9.37
N ARG A 95 8.20 12.52 10.01
CA ARG A 95 7.91 11.27 10.72
C ARG A 95 7.72 10.08 9.79
N ILE A 96 7.07 10.28 8.65
CA ILE A 96 6.91 9.25 7.62
C ILE A 96 8.30 8.82 7.13
N ALA A 97 9.20 9.76 6.85
CA ALA A 97 10.57 9.45 6.43
C ALA A 97 11.36 8.69 7.51
N GLU A 98 11.32 9.14 8.78
CA GLU A 98 11.97 8.44 9.91
C GLU A 98 11.51 6.97 10.03
N LEU A 99 10.20 6.73 9.92
CA LEU A 99 9.64 5.38 10.01
C LEU A 99 9.97 4.53 8.77
N ALA A 100 9.95 5.13 7.59
CA ALA A 100 10.32 4.46 6.34
C ALA A 100 11.80 4.04 6.35
N ASP A 101 12.70 4.91 6.85
CA ASP A 101 14.11 4.60 7.02
C ASP A 101 14.31 3.45 8.03
N ALA A 102 13.59 3.49 9.15
CA ALA A 102 13.65 2.43 10.16
C ALA A 102 13.17 1.07 9.59
N ILE A 103 12.08 1.07 8.79
CA ILE A 103 11.62 -0.11 8.07
C ILE A 103 12.69 -0.59 7.09
N GLY A 104 13.27 0.31 6.31
CA GLY A 104 14.30 0.00 5.32
C GLY A 104 15.57 -0.57 5.95
N GLN A 105 15.97 -0.09 7.12
CA GLN A 105 17.12 -0.62 7.87
C GLN A 105 16.83 -2.00 8.48
N ASP A 106 15.61 -2.23 8.99
CA ASP A 106 15.22 -3.52 9.60
C ASP A 106 14.91 -4.58 8.53
N LEU A 107 14.37 -4.16 7.36
CA LEU A 107 14.13 -4.99 6.19
C LEU A 107 15.13 -4.68 5.08
N GLY A 108 16.44 -4.89 5.36
CA GLY A 108 17.44 -4.89 4.31
C GLY A 108 17.19 -6.04 3.30
N VAL A 109 17.79 -5.96 2.13
CA VAL A 109 17.59 -6.94 1.04
C VAL A 109 17.89 -8.37 1.47
N GLU A 110 18.85 -8.57 2.37
CA GLU A 110 19.18 -9.88 2.95
C GLU A 110 18.06 -10.39 3.88
N ALA A 111 17.40 -9.48 4.60
CA ALA A 111 16.34 -9.84 5.53
C ALA A 111 15.06 -10.32 4.82
N ILE A 112 14.83 -9.87 3.57
CA ILE A 112 13.69 -10.28 2.77
C ILE A 112 14.01 -11.37 1.74
N ALA A 113 15.28 -11.75 1.58
CA ALA A 113 15.65 -12.81 0.67
C ALA A 113 15.07 -14.16 1.14
N GLY A 114 14.43 -14.90 0.25
CA GLY A 114 13.76 -16.16 0.57
C GLY A 114 12.71 -16.57 -0.43
N SER A 115 12.07 -17.69 -0.17
CA SER A 115 10.90 -18.17 -0.91
C SER A 115 9.64 -17.87 -0.11
N TYR A 116 8.61 -17.36 -0.80
CA TYR A 116 7.33 -17.00 -0.22
C TYR A 116 6.23 -17.74 -0.95
N VAL A 117 5.37 -18.45 -0.22
CA VAL A 117 4.25 -19.21 -0.77
C VAL A 117 2.94 -18.61 -0.31
N ARG A 118 1.99 -18.46 -1.22
CA ARG A 118 0.69 -17.89 -0.90
C ARG A 118 -0.07 -18.75 0.10
N GLN A 119 -0.50 -18.13 1.20
CA GLN A 119 -1.34 -18.71 2.24
C GLN A 119 -2.49 -17.79 2.57
N ASP A 120 -3.16 -17.29 1.56
CA ASP A 120 -4.30 -16.38 1.70
C ASP A 120 -5.60 -17.20 1.59
N PRO A 121 -6.53 -17.09 2.57
CA PRO A 121 -7.80 -17.84 2.56
C PRO A 121 -8.73 -17.45 1.40
N ALA A 122 -8.49 -16.34 0.71
CA ALA A 122 -9.23 -15.95 -0.49
C ALA A 122 -8.86 -16.79 -1.72
N PHE A 123 -7.75 -17.54 -1.65
CA PHE A 123 -7.25 -18.40 -2.73
C PHE A 123 -7.05 -19.82 -2.25
N THR A 124 -7.22 -20.79 -3.14
CA THR A 124 -6.98 -22.21 -2.81
C THR A 124 -5.63 -22.67 -3.36
N SER A 125 -4.81 -23.29 -2.51
CA SER A 125 -3.50 -23.83 -2.93
C SER A 125 -3.58 -24.92 -4.00
N GLU A 126 -4.73 -25.55 -4.17
CA GLU A 126 -4.99 -26.57 -5.18
C GLU A 126 -5.30 -25.96 -6.56
N HIS A 127 -6.08 -24.88 -6.59
CA HIS A 127 -6.55 -24.27 -7.84
C HIS A 127 -5.83 -22.97 -8.21
N GLU A 128 -5.26 -22.30 -7.21
CA GLU A 128 -4.66 -20.97 -7.39
C GLU A 128 -3.33 -20.85 -6.63
N PRO A 129 -2.39 -21.80 -6.82
CA PRO A 129 -1.08 -21.68 -6.17
C PRO A 129 -0.29 -20.50 -6.72
N ALA A 130 0.45 -19.85 -5.83
CA ALA A 130 1.43 -18.84 -6.21
C ALA A 130 2.64 -18.86 -5.27
N ALA A 131 3.82 -18.60 -5.84
CA ALA A 131 5.06 -18.50 -5.10
C ALA A 131 5.93 -17.37 -5.65
N ILE A 132 6.66 -16.69 -4.78
CA ILE A 132 7.57 -15.61 -5.14
C ILE A 132 8.91 -15.86 -4.44
N ARG A 133 9.98 -15.92 -5.22
CA ARG A 133 11.36 -16.02 -4.72
C ARG A 133 12.04 -14.66 -4.83
N VAL A 134 12.69 -14.27 -3.75
CA VAL A 134 13.43 -13.02 -3.64
C VAL A 134 14.89 -13.34 -3.33
N ARG A 135 15.80 -12.80 -4.11
CA ARG A 135 17.26 -12.98 -3.93
C ARG A 135 17.93 -11.62 -3.82
N ALA A 136 18.68 -11.42 -2.76
CA ALA A 136 19.51 -10.22 -2.60
C ALA A 136 20.61 -10.17 -3.67
N LEU A 137 20.90 -8.98 -4.18
CA LEU A 137 21.96 -8.68 -5.12
C LEU A 137 23.09 -7.88 -4.44
N ALA A 138 24.31 -8.02 -4.94
CA ALA A 138 25.49 -7.38 -4.37
C ALA A 138 25.45 -5.85 -4.38
N ASP A 139 24.63 -5.24 -5.24
CA ASP A 139 24.44 -3.79 -5.35
C ASP A 139 23.30 -3.24 -4.46
N GLY A 140 22.75 -4.07 -3.55
CA GLY A 140 21.66 -3.68 -2.65
C GLY A 140 20.28 -3.69 -3.28
N ARG A 141 20.13 -4.20 -4.52
CA ARG A 141 18.85 -4.51 -5.14
C ARG A 141 18.44 -5.95 -4.85
N VAL A 142 17.26 -6.32 -5.28
CA VAL A 142 16.75 -7.69 -5.24
C VAL A 142 16.34 -8.16 -6.63
N ALA A 143 16.60 -9.44 -6.90
CA ALA A 143 15.98 -10.15 -8.01
C ALA A 143 14.72 -10.85 -7.51
N ILE A 144 13.63 -10.67 -8.24
CA ILE A 144 12.35 -11.33 -8.01
C ILE A 144 12.12 -12.33 -9.14
N ASN A 145 11.60 -13.49 -8.77
CA ASN A 145 11.07 -14.49 -9.69
C ASN A 145 9.82 -15.10 -9.05
N GLY A 146 8.70 -15.08 -9.72
CA GLY A 146 7.44 -15.60 -9.19
C GLY A 146 6.61 -16.30 -10.24
N ASP A 147 5.87 -17.30 -9.77
CA ASP A 147 4.95 -18.11 -10.55
C ASP A 147 3.58 -18.10 -9.87
N ALA A 148 2.54 -17.93 -10.66
CA ALA A 148 1.16 -18.11 -10.24
C ALA A 148 0.40 -18.92 -11.27
N SER A 149 -0.57 -19.71 -10.83
CA SER A 149 -1.43 -20.44 -11.76
C SER A 149 -2.88 -20.47 -11.30
N TRP A 150 -3.76 -20.64 -12.28
CA TRP A 150 -5.15 -20.98 -12.07
C TRP A 150 -5.44 -22.34 -12.73
N VAL A 151 -5.92 -23.29 -11.93
CA VAL A 151 -6.20 -24.67 -12.35
C VAL A 151 -7.70 -24.88 -12.39
N GLY A 152 -8.30 -24.78 -13.56
CA GLY A 152 -9.72 -25.09 -13.78
C GLY A 152 -9.96 -26.58 -13.90
N ASN A 153 -9.19 -27.28 -14.73
CA ASN A 153 -9.20 -28.73 -14.85
C ASN A 153 -7.85 -29.22 -15.39
N ALA A 154 -7.05 -29.83 -14.54
CA ALA A 154 -5.72 -30.30 -14.87
C ALA A 154 -5.73 -31.48 -15.88
N GLU A 155 -6.77 -32.38 -15.84
CA GLU A 155 -6.87 -33.52 -16.72
C GLU A 155 -7.08 -33.12 -18.19
N THR A 156 -7.81 -32.01 -18.41
CA THR A 156 -8.06 -31.49 -19.77
C THR A 156 -7.07 -30.44 -20.20
N GLY A 157 -6.08 -30.10 -19.35
CA GLY A 157 -5.09 -29.06 -19.63
C GLY A 157 -5.64 -27.62 -19.49
N ASN A 158 -6.80 -27.44 -18.86
CA ASN A 158 -7.33 -26.10 -18.58
C ASN A 158 -6.61 -25.48 -17.38
N VAL A 159 -5.37 -25.05 -17.63
CA VAL A 159 -4.50 -24.40 -16.66
C VAL A 159 -3.95 -23.14 -17.28
N HIS A 160 -4.04 -22.03 -16.56
CA HIS A 160 -3.44 -20.77 -16.92
C HIS A 160 -2.28 -20.45 -15.98
N ILE A 161 -1.24 -19.84 -16.50
CA ILE A 161 -0.03 -19.48 -15.74
C ILE A 161 0.30 -18.01 -15.92
N GLY A 162 1.00 -17.45 -14.94
CA GLY A 162 1.63 -16.15 -14.97
C GLY A 162 3.01 -16.24 -14.34
N THR A 163 3.94 -15.44 -14.84
CA THR A 163 5.30 -15.34 -14.32
C THR A 163 5.67 -13.88 -14.14
N ILE A 164 6.40 -13.59 -13.09
CA ILE A 164 7.00 -12.28 -12.86
C ILE A 164 8.50 -12.45 -12.65
N GLU A 165 9.31 -11.55 -13.23
CA GLU A 165 10.76 -11.54 -13.01
C GLU A 165 11.30 -10.12 -13.16
N GLY A 166 12.42 -9.85 -12.50
CA GLY A 166 13.11 -8.57 -12.62
C GLY A 166 13.98 -8.25 -11.43
N GLU A 167 14.68 -7.11 -11.55
CA GLU A 167 15.56 -6.60 -10.50
C GLU A 167 15.08 -5.23 -10.05
N TYR A 168 14.89 -5.07 -8.74
CA TYR A 168 14.21 -3.92 -8.15
C TYR A 168 14.96 -3.37 -6.94
N GLU A 169 14.76 -2.09 -6.67
CA GLU A 169 15.15 -1.46 -5.41
C GLU A 169 14.10 -1.74 -4.32
N LEU A 170 14.57 -2.10 -3.14
CA LEU A 170 13.73 -2.18 -1.95
C LEU A 170 13.65 -0.79 -1.31
N ARG A 171 12.46 -0.21 -1.23
CA ARG A 171 12.23 1.10 -0.62
C ARG A 171 11.25 0.98 0.54
N ALA A 172 11.73 1.19 1.76
CA ALA A 172 10.91 1.08 2.97
C ALA A 172 10.10 -0.23 3.05
N GLY A 173 10.72 -1.36 2.69
CA GLY A 173 10.06 -2.66 2.68
C GLY A 173 9.05 -2.86 1.55
N VAL A 174 9.06 -2.01 0.53
CA VAL A 174 8.12 -2.07 -0.61
C VAL A 174 8.90 -2.16 -1.92
N ILE A 175 8.38 -2.96 -2.84
CA ILE A 175 8.80 -3.03 -4.24
C ILE A 175 7.59 -2.76 -5.11
N GLU A 176 7.72 -1.81 -6.03
CA GLU A 176 6.76 -1.56 -7.09
C GLU A 176 7.21 -2.30 -8.34
N TYR A 177 6.53 -3.39 -8.64
CA TYR A 177 6.76 -4.18 -9.85
C TYR A 177 5.94 -3.63 -11.01
N ARG A 178 6.55 -3.55 -12.18
CA ARG A 178 5.85 -3.22 -13.41
C ARG A 178 6.50 -3.94 -14.59
N ASP A 179 5.70 -4.62 -15.38
CA ASP A 179 6.06 -5.17 -16.69
C ASP A 179 5.07 -4.69 -17.75
N GLY A 180 5.59 -4.02 -18.77
CA GLY A 180 4.80 -3.34 -19.81
C GLY A 180 4.61 -1.84 -19.55
N ASP A 181 4.27 -1.11 -20.63
CA ASP A 181 4.17 0.37 -20.62
C ASP A 181 2.74 0.87 -20.83
N ASP A 182 1.81 0.01 -21.20
CA ASP A 182 0.44 0.35 -21.54
C ASP A 182 -0.56 0.12 -20.39
N GLU A 183 -1.84 0.23 -20.68
CA GLU A 183 -2.91 0.01 -19.70
C GLU A 183 -3.07 -1.45 -19.26
N TRP A 184 -2.46 -2.40 -19.97
CA TRP A 184 -2.46 -3.83 -19.70
C TRP A 184 -1.20 -4.28 -18.96
N ALA A 185 -0.30 -3.36 -18.63
CA ALA A 185 0.89 -3.67 -17.87
C ALA A 185 0.57 -4.47 -16.58
N CYS A 186 1.38 -5.47 -16.32
CA CYS A 186 1.37 -6.15 -15.02
C CYS A 186 1.93 -5.19 -13.96
N VAL A 187 1.14 -4.86 -12.97
CA VAL A 187 1.53 -3.95 -11.88
C VAL A 187 1.24 -4.62 -10.55
N LEU A 188 2.27 -4.75 -9.71
CA LEU A 188 2.15 -5.28 -8.37
C LEU A 188 2.83 -4.34 -7.38
N THR A 189 2.26 -4.24 -6.18
CA THR A 189 2.93 -3.66 -5.03
C THR A 189 3.24 -4.78 -4.04
N LEU A 190 4.52 -5.08 -3.84
CA LEU A 190 5.01 -6.10 -2.92
C LEU A 190 5.42 -5.43 -1.60
N ARG A 191 4.72 -5.73 -0.51
CA ARG A 191 5.01 -5.19 0.83
C ARG A 191 5.57 -6.29 1.72
N PHE A 192 6.86 -6.20 1.97
CA PHE A 192 7.57 -7.17 2.80
C PHE A 192 7.40 -6.89 4.29
N ARG A 193 7.32 -7.97 5.04
CA ARG A 193 7.48 -8.05 6.48
C ARG A 193 8.57 -9.07 6.78
N ARG A 194 8.97 -9.23 8.04
CA ARG A 194 10.09 -10.14 8.39
C ARG A 194 9.91 -11.54 7.80
N ASP A 195 8.74 -12.15 7.95
CA ASP A 195 8.47 -13.54 7.55
C ASP A 195 7.24 -13.66 6.63
N ALA A 196 6.81 -12.54 6.04
CA ALA A 196 5.62 -12.50 5.21
C ALA A 196 5.76 -11.45 4.09
N LEU A 197 4.94 -11.60 3.07
CA LEU A 197 4.83 -10.71 1.93
C LEU A 197 3.34 -10.54 1.59
N ASP A 198 2.89 -9.29 1.55
CA ASP A 198 1.56 -8.96 1.03
C ASP A 198 1.70 -8.41 -0.38
N VAL A 199 0.98 -8.98 -1.33
CA VAL A 199 0.97 -8.57 -2.75
C VAL A 199 -0.38 -7.96 -3.09
N ASP A 200 -0.35 -6.72 -3.55
CA ASP A 200 -1.51 -6.04 -4.12
C ASP A 200 -1.39 -5.99 -5.65
N GLU A 201 -2.43 -6.43 -6.33
CA GLU A 201 -2.57 -6.46 -7.79
C GLU A 201 -3.85 -5.72 -8.17
N PRO A 202 -3.78 -4.44 -8.53
CA PRO A 202 -4.96 -3.62 -8.82
C PRO A 202 -5.82 -4.15 -9.98
N ARG A 203 -5.19 -4.89 -10.91
CA ARG A 203 -5.84 -5.54 -12.05
C ARG A 203 -5.12 -6.86 -12.35
N PRO A 204 -5.83 -7.96 -12.57
CA PRO A 204 -5.22 -9.28 -12.83
C PRO A 204 -4.68 -9.36 -14.27
N THR A 205 -3.60 -8.65 -14.52
CA THR A 205 -2.92 -8.56 -15.84
C THR A 205 -1.57 -9.27 -15.85
N CYS A 206 -1.18 -9.91 -14.72
CA CYS A 206 0.12 -10.55 -14.57
C CYS A 206 0.18 -12.00 -15.05
N GLY A 207 -0.84 -12.48 -15.75
CA GLY A 207 -0.89 -13.85 -16.25
C GLY A 207 -2.07 -14.12 -17.17
N GLY A 208 -2.31 -15.38 -17.44
CA GLY A 208 -3.49 -15.83 -18.19
C GLY A 208 -4.80 -15.57 -17.45
N ALA A 209 -5.93 -15.93 -18.06
CA ALA A 209 -7.23 -15.70 -17.46
C ALA A 209 -7.34 -16.32 -16.05
N ASN A 210 -7.88 -15.57 -15.10
CA ASN A 210 -8.04 -15.91 -13.69
C ASN A 210 -6.74 -16.09 -12.88
N VAL A 211 -5.58 -15.88 -13.47
CA VAL A 211 -4.31 -15.86 -12.72
C VAL A 211 -4.19 -14.56 -11.94
N SER A 212 -3.76 -14.65 -10.70
CA SER A 212 -3.44 -13.49 -9.87
C SER A 212 -2.27 -13.77 -8.94
N PHE A 213 -1.44 -12.75 -8.74
CA PHE A 213 -0.38 -12.72 -7.72
C PHE A 213 -0.85 -12.07 -6.41
N ALA A 214 -2.03 -11.47 -6.37
CA ALA A 214 -2.54 -10.86 -5.14
C ALA A 214 -2.62 -11.86 -3.98
N GLY A 215 -2.47 -11.38 -2.76
CA GLY A 215 -2.69 -12.16 -1.54
C GLY A 215 -1.58 -12.06 -0.52
N HIS A 216 -1.75 -12.84 0.55
CA HIS A 216 -0.80 -12.97 1.64
C HIS A 216 0.09 -14.18 1.42
N TYR A 217 1.40 -13.98 1.56
CA TYR A 217 2.42 -15.01 1.39
C TYR A 217 3.22 -15.16 2.68
N VAL A 218 3.60 -16.37 3.01
CA VAL A 218 4.45 -16.70 4.15
C VAL A 218 5.78 -17.23 3.65
N ARG A 219 6.87 -16.83 4.32
CA ARG A 219 8.22 -17.32 4.02
C ARG A 219 8.33 -18.78 4.40
N GLU A 220 8.94 -19.61 3.55
CA GLU A 220 9.33 -20.99 3.81
C GLU A 220 10.74 -21.10 4.44
#